data_b5200a72747e4b70a2f1e6ee3fe9baab
#
_entry.id   b5200a72747e4b70a2f1e6ee3fe9baab
#
_cell.length_a   1.000
_cell.length_b   1.000
_cell.length_c   1.000
_cell.angle_alpha   90.00
_cell.angle_beta   90.00
_cell.angle_gamma   90.00
#
_symmetry.space_group_name_H-M   'P 1'
#
loop_
_entity.id
_entity.type
_entity.pdbx_description
1 polymer ?
#
loop_
_entity_poly.entity_id
_entity_poly.type
_entity_poly.pdbx_seq_one_letter_code
_entity_poly.pdbx_strand_id
1 'polypeptide(L)'
;MKKIKIYTDGSSRGNPGPGGYGVILESNGYRKEMSAGFKKTTNNRMELLAVIVGLEELKNKPSDVIVYSDSKYVVDSVTKNWLFNWEKKQFNNKKNPDLWKRFLKIYRIHNVDFIWIKGHNDHMQNERCDYLAVNAALSNKLNMDEFYEKSQNDK
;
A
#
# COMPACT_ATOMS: atom_id res chain seq x y z
N MET A 1 -2.08 -22.51 -12.37
CA MET A 1 -1.05 -21.68 -11.76
C MET A 1 -1.54 -21.12 -10.44
N LYS A 2 -0.77 -21.29 -9.38
CA LYS A 2 -1.17 -20.78 -8.06
C LYS A 2 -0.85 -19.31 -7.96
N LYS A 3 -1.83 -18.50 -7.56
CA LYS A 3 -1.64 -17.07 -7.40
C LYS A 3 -1.02 -16.74 -6.05
N ILE A 4 -0.15 -15.75 -6.05
CA ILE A 4 0.38 -15.17 -4.83
C ILE A 4 -0.69 -14.25 -4.26
N LYS A 5 -0.92 -14.32 -2.95
CA LYS A 5 -1.86 -13.45 -2.26
C LYS A 5 -1.11 -12.43 -1.43
N ILE A 6 -1.47 -11.16 -1.59
CA ILE A 6 -0.89 -10.06 -0.81
C ILE A 6 -2.03 -9.38 -0.08
N TYR A 7 -1.94 -9.34 1.25
CA TYR A 7 -2.90 -8.64 2.11
C TYR A 7 -2.22 -7.39 2.63
N THR A 8 -2.93 -6.27 2.61
CA THR A 8 -2.34 -4.97 2.94
C THR A 8 -3.25 -4.15 3.83
N ASP A 9 -2.65 -3.32 4.66
CA ASP A 9 -3.36 -2.29 5.41
C ASP A 9 -2.42 -1.13 5.70
N GLY A 10 -3.00 0.04 5.86
CA GLY A 10 -2.27 1.25 6.21
C GLY A 10 -3.07 2.06 7.21
N SER A 11 -2.38 2.79 8.06
CA SER A 11 -3.00 3.52 9.16
C SER A 11 -2.21 4.76 9.47
N SER A 12 -2.88 5.82 9.90
CA SER A 12 -2.21 6.99 10.48
C SER A 12 -2.94 7.43 11.75
N ARG A 13 -2.15 7.89 12.71
CA ARG A 13 -2.65 8.41 14.00
C ARG A 13 -2.80 9.92 13.85
N GLY A 14 -4.00 10.35 13.41
CA GLY A 14 -4.20 11.67 12.84
C GLY A 14 -3.87 11.65 11.35
N ASN A 15 -4.46 12.52 10.59
CA ASN A 15 -4.30 12.52 9.13
C ASN A 15 -4.03 13.95 8.64
N PRO A 16 -2.75 14.41 8.65
CA PRO A 16 -1.53 13.63 8.83
C PRO A 16 -1.14 13.37 10.28
N GLY A 17 -0.26 12.40 10.45
CA GLY A 17 0.31 12.03 11.75
C GLY A 17 1.23 10.83 11.62
N PRO A 18 1.69 10.27 12.75
CA PRO A 18 2.46 9.03 12.69
C PRO A 18 1.63 7.93 12.05
N GLY A 19 2.24 7.18 11.14
CA GLY A 19 1.54 6.13 10.42
C GLY A 19 2.39 4.90 10.20
N GLY A 20 1.75 3.87 9.68
CA GLY A 20 2.45 2.63 9.37
C GLY A 20 1.67 1.80 8.37
N TYR A 21 2.36 0.81 7.81
CA TYR A 21 1.73 -0.19 6.95
C TYR A 21 1.99 -1.59 7.46
N GLY A 22 1.11 -2.51 7.09
CA GLY A 22 1.27 -3.93 7.33
C GLY A 22 0.96 -4.70 6.06
N VAL A 23 1.76 -5.72 5.79
CA VAL A 23 1.65 -6.56 4.60
C VAL A 23 1.83 -8.02 5.00
N ILE A 24 0.97 -8.89 4.45
CA ILE A 24 1.15 -10.33 4.54
C ILE A 24 1.21 -10.87 3.12
N LEU A 25 2.27 -11.62 2.84
CA LEU A 25 2.47 -12.25 1.55
C LEU A 25 2.37 -13.75 1.74
N GLU A 26 1.47 -14.42 0.98
CA GLU A 26 1.26 -15.86 1.07
C GLU A 26 1.40 -16.52 -0.29
N SER A 27 2.14 -17.63 -0.34
CA SER A 27 2.32 -18.42 -1.55
C SER A 27 2.77 -19.84 -1.18
N ASN A 28 1.99 -20.84 -1.57
CA ASN A 28 2.37 -22.25 -1.43
C ASN A 28 2.84 -22.65 -0.02
N GLY A 29 2.12 -22.19 1.02
CA GLY A 29 2.49 -22.45 2.40
C GLY A 29 3.57 -21.52 2.95
N TYR A 30 4.18 -20.71 2.13
CA TYR A 30 5.11 -19.67 2.54
C TYR A 30 4.32 -18.43 2.97
N ARG A 31 4.73 -17.84 4.07
CA ARG A 31 4.11 -16.61 4.58
C ARG A 31 5.19 -15.64 5.05
N LYS A 32 5.06 -14.40 4.63
CA LYS A 32 5.96 -13.34 5.08
C LYS A 32 5.15 -12.14 5.53
N GLU A 33 5.50 -11.59 6.68
CA GLU A 33 4.91 -10.35 7.19
C GLU A 33 5.93 -9.24 7.08
N MET A 34 5.45 -8.05 6.71
CA MET A 34 6.28 -6.84 6.61
C MET A 34 5.52 -5.67 7.20
N SER A 35 6.23 -4.76 7.84
CA SER A 35 5.65 -3.54 8.39
C SER A 35 6.72 -2.46 8.52
N ALA A 36 6.30 -1.21 8.50
CA ALA A 36 7.17 -0.08 8.80
C ALA A 36 6.32 1.09 9.26
N GLY A 37 6.92 1.95 10.08
CA GLY A 37 6.26 3.14 10.60
C GLY A 37 6.96 4.41 10.12
N PHE A 38 6.20 5.51 10.11
CA PHE A 38 6.64 6.81 9.62
C PHE A 38 6.23 7.91 10.60
N LYS A 39 7.07 8.93 10.73
CA LYS A 39 6.86 10.00 11.71
C LYS A 39 5.64 10.87 11.38
N LYS A 40 5.47 11.19 10.09
CA LYS A 40 4.38 12.02 9.61
C LYS A 40 4.00 11.61 8.20
N THR A 41 2.78 11.13 8.04
CA THR A 41 2.28 10.64 6.76
C THR A 41 0.75 10.70 6.77
N THR A 42 0.11 10.13 5.76
CA THR A 42 -1.35 10.08 5.67
C THR A 42 -1.82 8.64 5.55
N ASN A 43 -3.10 8.44 5.85
CA ASN A 43 -3.72 7.14 5.72
C ASN A 43 -3.61 6.60 4.29
N ASN A 44 -3.92 7.43 3.30
CA ASN A 44 -3.86 7.01 1.89
C ASN A 44 -2.46 6.63 1.45
N ARG A 45 -1.44 7.39 1.92
CA ARG A 45 -0.06 7.06 1.58
C ARG A 45 0.35 5.69 2.16
N MET A 46 -0.07 5.39 3.38
CA MET A 46 0.26 4.11 4.01
C MET A 46 -0.47 2.94 3.34
N GLU A 47 -1.73 3.13 2.96
CA GLU A 47 -2.48 2.13 2.21
C GLU A 47 -1.83 1.80 0.87
N LEU A 48 -1.41 2.83 0.15
CA LEU A 48 -0.77 2.66 -1.16
C LEU A 48 0.63 2.06 -1.01
N LEU A 49 1.41 2.55 -0.05
CA LEU A 49 2.76 2.05 0.18
C LEU A 49 2.77 0.58 0.56
N ALA A 50 1.77 0.13 1.33
CA ALA A 50 1.62 -1.28 1.67
C ALA A 50 1.54 -2.15 0.41
N VAL A 51 0.73 -1.75 -0.56
CA VAL A 51 0.60 -2.47 -1.84
C VAL A 51 1.92 -2.48 -2.60
N ILE A 52 2.56 -1.33 -2.68
CA ILE A 52 3.85 -1.18 -3.40
C ILE A 52 4.90 -2.11 -2.80
N VAL A 53 5.06 -2.06 -1.49
CA VAL A 53 6.08 -2.87 -0.80
C VAL A 53 5.81 -4.37 -0.99
N GLY A 54 4.54 -4.77 -0.90
CA GLY A 54 4.16 -6.16 -1.15
C GLY A 54 4.54 -6.63 -2.54
N LEU A 55 4.23 -5.83 -3.55
CA LEU A 55 4.56 -6.17 -4.94
C LEU A 55 6.07 -6.17 -5.18
N GLU A 56 6.80 -5.21 -4.60
CA GLU A 56 8.25 -5.12 -4.75
C GLU A 56 8.98 -6.30 -4.10
N GLU A 57 8.37 -6.97 -3.13
CA GLU A 57 8.97 -8.12 -2.48
C GLU A 57 8.96 -9.38 -3.34
N LEU A 58 8.18 -9.42 -4.41
CA LEU A 58 8.07 -10.59 -5.29
C LEU A 58 9.37 -10.79 -6.06
N LYS A 59 9.92 -12.01 -5.97
CA LYS A 59 11.20 -12.34 -6.61
C LYS A 59 11.04 -12.84 -8.04
N ASN A 60 9.94 -13.56 -8.31
CA ASN A 60 9.67 -14.09 -9.64
C ASN A 60 8.93 -13.06 -10.47
N LYS A 61 9.42 -12.78 -11.66
CA LYS A 61 8.86 -11.75 -12.56
C LYS A 61 8.63 -12.34 -13.95
N PRO A 62 7.39 -12.33 -14.46
CA PRO A 62 6.17 -11.85 -13.79
C PRO A 62 5.57 -12.89 -12.85
N SER A 63 4.77 -12.44 -11.91
CA SER A 63 3.96 -13.30 -11.05
C SER A 63 2.48 -12.97 -11.22
N ASP A 64 1.62 -13.97 -10.98
CA ASP A 64 0.18 -13.77 -10.90
C ASP A 64 -0.16 -13.48 -9.44
N VAL A 65 -0.75 -12.32 -9.19
CA VAL A 65 -0.94 -11.80 -7.83
C VAL A 65 -2.36 -11.34 -7.62
N ILE A 66 -2.90 -11.63 -6.44
CA ILE A 66 -4.14 -11.02 -5.97
C ILE A 66 -3.79 -10.15 -4.77
N VAL A 67 -4.13 -8.86 -4.85
CA VAL A 67 -3.95 -7.92 -3.74
C VAL A 67 -5.29 -7.70 -3.06
N TYR A 68 -5.34 -7.93 -1.76
CA TYR A 68 -6.51 -7.68 -0.92
C TYR A 68 -6.29 -6.39 -0.16
N SER A 69 -7.19 -5.43 -0.31
CA SER A 69 -7.10 -4.13 0.35
C SER A 69 -8.48 -3.64 0.75
N ASP A 70 -8.58 -2.98 1.90
CA ASP A 70 -9.81 -2.31 2.32
C ASP A 70 -9.85 -0.84 1.89
N SER A 71 -8.82 -0.36 1.21
CA SER A 71 -8.73 1.02 0.75
C SER A 71 -9.44 1.19 -0.59
N LYS A 72 -10.60 1.84 -0.57
CA LYS A 72 -11.28 2.20 -1.82
C LYS A 72 -10.44 3.15 -2.66
N TYR A 73 -9.70 4.04 -2.01
CA TYR A 73 -8.80 4.95 -2.72
C TYR A 73 -7.84 4.19 -3.62
N VAL A 74 -7.17 3.17 -3.08
CA VAL A 74 -6.21 2.39 -3.86
C VAL A 74 -6.90 1.51 -4.90
N VAL A 75 -7.88 0.74 -4.48
CA VAL A 75 -8.55 -0.24 -5.35
C VAL A 75 -9.27 0.46 -6.51
N ASP A 76 -10.06 1.48 -6.21
CA ASP A 76 -10.82 2.19 -7.26
C ASP A 76 -9.92 2.96 -8.22
N SER A 77 -8.83 3.54 -7.72
CA SER A 77 -7.89 4.25 -8.59
C SER A 77 -7.35 3.37 -9.70
N VAL A 78 -7.11 2.09 -9.39
CA VAL A 78 -6.58 1.13 -10.36
C VAL A 78 -7.71 0.51 -11.18
N THR A 79 -8.74 -0.04 -10.52
CA THR A 79 -9.76 -0.85 -11.20
C THR A 79 -10.73 -0.01 -12.04
N LYS A 80 -10.89 1.26 -11.69
CA LYS A 80 -11.74 2.19 -12.46
C LYS A 80 -10.94 3.04 -13.45
N ASN A 81 -9.68 2.70 -13.66
CA ASN A 81 -8.78 3.36 -14.62
C ASN A 81 -8.48 4.84 -14.32
N TRP A 82 -8.80 5.32 -13.12
CA TRP A 82 -8.50 6.71 -12.73
C TRP A 82 -7.01 6.98 -12.80
N LEU A 83 -6.21 6.06 -12.27
CA LEU A 83 -4.76 6.18 -12.21
C LEU A 83 -4.15 6.40 -13.60
N PHE A 84 -4.63 5.66 -14.61
CA PHE A 84 -4.08 5.74 -15.95
C PHE A 84 -4.43 7.07 -16.63
N ASN A 85 -5.58 7.64 -16.28
CA ASN A 85 -5.93 8.98 -16.72
C ASN A 85 -5.06 10.05 -16.05
N TRP A 86 -4.77 9.86 -14.75
CA TRP A 86 -3.86 10.76 -14.03
C TRP A 86 -2.46 10.72 -14.64
N GLU A 87 -2.00 9.55 -15.00
CA GLU A 87 -0.67 9.37 -15.62
C GLU A 87 -0.59 10.13 -16.96
N LYS A 88 -1.62 10.04 -17.79
CA LYS A 88 -1.68 10.77 -19.06
C LYS A 88 -1.57 12.28 -18.86
N LYS A 89 -2.05 12.79 -17.74
CA LYS A 89 -2.01 14.20 -17.38
C LYS A 89 -0.82 14.53 -16.49
N GLN A 90 0.17 13.62 -16.40
CA GLN A 90 1.39 13.79 -15.61
C GLN A 90 1.11 14.10 -14.14
N PHE A 91 0.04 13.50 -13.60
CA PHE A 91 -0.41 13.65 -12.21
C PHE A 91 -0.68 15.11 -11.81
N ASN A 92 -1.02 15.95 -12.78
CA ASN A 92 -1.32 17.35 -12.51
C ASN A 92 -2.49 17.47 -11.51
N ASN A 93 -2.26 18.23 -10.42
CA ASN A 93 -3.23 18.45 -9.34
C ASN A 93 -3.66 17.15 -8.62
N LYS A 94 -2.84 16.09 -8.66
CA LYS A 94 -3.13 14.85 -7.96
C LYS A 94 -2.18 14.66 -6.80
N LYS A 95 -2.71 14.07 -5.71
CA LYS A 95 -1.92 13.75 -4.53
C LYS A 95 -1.14 12.45 -4.74
N ASN A 96 -0.03 12.32 -4.02
CA ASN A 96 0.77 11.11 -3.97
C ASN A 96 1.38 10.69 -5.31
N PRO A 97 1.84 11.66 -6.13
CA PRO A 97 2.40 11.31 -7.44
C PRO A 97 3.66 10.43 -7.33
N ASP A 98 4.46 10.64 -6.30
CA ASP A 98 5.67 9.83 -6.05
C ASP A 98 5.32 8.35 -5.88
N LEU A 99 4.34 8.06 -5.03
CA LEU A 99 3.92 6.69 -4.76
C LEU A 99 3.22 6.07 -5.96
N TRP A 100 2.37 6.82 -6.66
CA TRP A 100 1.69 6.28 -7.83
C TRP A 100 2.65 5.96 -8.97
N LYS A 101 3.69 6.75 -9.16
CA LYS A 101 4.73 6.45 -10.15
C LYS A 101 5.49 5.18 -9.78
N ARG A 102 5.84 5.02 -8.51
CA ARG A 102 6.50 3.82 -8.00
C ARG A 102 5.59 2.60 -8.14
N PHE A 103 4.29 2.76 -7.84
CA PHE A 103 3.30 1.72 -8.02
C PHE A 103 3.24 1.24 -9.47
N LEU A 104 3.11 2.16 -10.42
CA LEU A 104 3.00 1.80 -11.84
C LEU A 104 4.23 1.03 -12.33
N LYS A 105 5.41 1.40 -11.85
CA LYS A 105 6.64 0.72 -12.23
C LYS A 105 6.62 -0.76 -11.85
N ILE A 106 6.16 -1.09 -10.65
CA ILE A 106 6.09 -2.48 -10.21
C ILE A 106 4.83 -3.19 -10.71
N TYR A 107 3.72 -2.47 -10.81
CA TYR A 107 2.45 -3.02 -11.27
C TYR A 107 2.56 -3.60 -12.68
N ARG A 108 3.27 -2.90 -13.57
CA ARG A 108 3.40 -3.31 -14.97
C ARG A 108 4.30 -4.53 -15.18
N ILE A 109 5.06 -4.92 -14.17
CA ILE A 109 5.91 -6.11 -14.23
C ILE A 109 5.10 -7.38 -13.99
N HIS A 110 4.04 -7.30 -13.19
CA HIS A 110 3.26 -8.46 -12.74
C HIS A 110 1.84 -8.45 -13.29
N ASN A 111 1.16 -9.59 -13.19
CA ASN A 111 -0.27 -9.69 -13.47
C ASN A 111 -1.01 -9.55 -12.15
N VAL A 112 -1.57 -8.37 -11.89
CA VAL A 112 -2.13 -8.01 -10.60
C VAL A 112 -3.64 -7.82 -10.69
N ASP A 113 -4.38 -8.56 -9.86
CA ASP A 113 -5.80 -8.37 -9.64
C ASP A 113 -6.01 -7.80 -8.23
N PHE A 114 -7.01 -6.96 -8.07
CA PHE A 114 -7.38 -6.40 -6.78
C PHE A 114 -8.72 -6.94 -6.31
N ILE A 115 -8.79 -7.27 -5.03
CA ILE A 115 -10.05 -7.58 -4.35
C ILE A 115 -10.21 -6.59 -3.21
N TRP A 116 -11.31 -5.81 -3.26
CA TRP A 116 -11.65 -4.91 -2.17
C TRP A 116 -12.27 -5.72 -1.03
N ILE A 117 -11.74 -5.54 0.17
CA ILE A 117 -12.28 -6.14 1.40
C ILE A 117 -12.99 -5.04 2.16
N LYS A 118 -14.26 -5.27 2.48
CA LYS A 118 -14.97 -4.37 3.37
C LYS A 118 -14.35 -4.48 4.76
N GLY A 119 -13.80 -3.37 5.28
CA GLY A 119 -12.91 -3.35 6.43
C GLY A 119 -13.41 -4.11 7.65
N HIS A 120 -12.50 -4.82 8.31
CA HIS A 120 -12.65 -5.49 9.61
C HIS A 120 -13.78 -6.52 9.70
N ASN A 121 -14.24 -7.10 8.59
CA ASN A 121 -15.28 -8.12 8.58
C ASN A 121 -14.66 -9.51 8.65
N ASP A 122 -14.25 -9.94 9.84
CA ASP A 122 -13.81 -11.32 10.12
C ASP A 122 -12.76 -11.87 9.15
N HIS A 123 -11.96 -10.98 8.55
CA HIS A 123 -10.90 -11.37 7.65
C HIS A 123 -9.58 -11.41 8.44
N MET A 124 -9.12 -12.62 8.78
CA MET A 124 -7.96 -12.80 9.66
C MET A 124 -6.72 -12.08 9.18
N GLN A 125 -6.40 -12.22 7.90
CA GLN A 125 -5.21 -11.60 7.34
C GLN A 125 -5.32 -10.07 7.34
N ASN A 126 -6.50 -9.55 7.06
CA ASN A 126 -6.71 -8.10 7.07
C ASN A 126 -6.57 -7.54 8.50
N GLU A 127 -7.13 -8.24 9.49
CA GLU A 127 -6.98 -7.86 10.90
C GLU A 127 -5.51 -7.89 11.33
N ARG A 128 -4.76 -8.89 10.85
CA ARG A 128 -3.34 -8.99 11.16
C ARG A 128 -2.56 -7.83 10.53
N CYS A 129 -2.89 -7.45 9.29
CA CYS A 129 -2.28 -6.30 8.62
C CYS A 129 -2.56 -5.01 9.37
N ASP A 130 -3.79 -4.83 9.86
CA ASP A 130 -4.15 -3.68 10.68
C ASP A 130 -3.30 -3.62 11.95
N TYR A 131 -3.18 -4.76 12.63
CA TYR A 131 -2.33 -4.86 13.83
C TYR A 131 -0.89 -4.46 13.53
N LEU A 132 -0.32 -5.00 12.44
CA LEU A 132 1.05 -4.67 12.03
C LEU A 132 1.19 -3.16 11.73
N ALA A 133 0.23 -2.59 11.04
CA ALA A 133 0.25 -1.17 10.66
C ALA A 133 0.19 -0.27 11.91
N VAL A 134 -0.74 -0.55 12.81
CA VAL A 134 -0.93 0.25 14.02
C VAL A 134 0.30 0.15 14.93
N ASN A 135 0.83 -1.05 15.13
CA ASN A 135 2.02 -1.23 15.96
C ASN A 135 3.24 -0.55 15.37
N ALA A 136 3.40 -0.57 14.06
CA ALA A 136 4.48 0.15 13.39
C ALA A 136 4.36 1.64 13.61
N ALA A 137 3.15 2.19 13.49
CA ALA A 137 2.89 3.62 13.70
C ALA A 137 3.18 4.05 15.15
N LEU A 138 2.94 3.16 16.11
CA LEU A 138 3.16 3.44 17.53
C LEU A 138 4.58 3.12 18.00
N SER A 139 5.41 2.54 17.16
CA SER A 139 6.77 2.14 17.53
C SER A 139 7.68 3.35 17.69
N ASN A 140 8.84 3.13 18.31
CA ASN A 140 9.87 4.16 18.42
C ASN A 140 10.86 4.15 17.24
N LYS A 141 10.62 3.27 16.25
CA LYS A 141 11.44 3.17 15.04
C LYS A 141 10.66 3.72 13.85
N LEU A 142 10.57 5.04 13.77
CA LEU A 142 9.80 5.70 12.73
C LEU A 142 10.73 6.26 11.66
N ASN A 143 10.42 5.97 10.42
CA ASN A 143 11.10 6.51 9.26
C ASN A 143 10.53 7.88 8.91
N MET A 144 11.23 8.61 8.08
CA MET A 144 10.71 9.84 7.51
C MET A 144 10.02 9.53 6.18
N ASP A 145 8.79 10.02 6.01
CA ASP A 145 8.13 10.02 4.69
C ASP A 145 8.63 11.27 3.96
N GLU A 146 9.79 11.13 3.33
CA GLU A 146 10.57 12.28 2.85
C GLU A 146 9.80 13.14 1.86
N PHE A 147 9.21 12.53 0.84
CA PHE A 147 8.46 13.29 -0.16
C PHE A 147 7.30 14.04 0.49
N TYR A 148 6.55 13.36 1.35
CA TYR A 148 5.38 13.97 1.97
C TYR A 148 5.77 15.11 2.91
N GLU A 149 6.75 14.89 3.79
CA GLU A 149 7.16 15.92 4.75
C GLU A 149 7.75 17.13 4.05
N LYS A 150 8.55 16.90 3.00
CA LYS A 150 9.10 17.98 2.20
C LYS A 150 8.00 18.77 1.48
N SER A 151 6.99 18.11 0.94
CA SER A 151 5.89 18.78 0.25
C SER A 151 5.08 19.67 1.19
N GLN A 152 4.99 19.31 2.48
CA GLN A 152 4.30 20.13 3.48
C GLN A 152 5.11 21.37 3.85
N ASN A 153 6.43 21.27 3.83
CA ASN A 153 7.31 22.40 4.18
C ASN A 153 7.44 23.42 3.05
N ASP A 154 7.17 23.01 1.81
CA ASP A 154 7.27 23.87 0.62
C ASP A 154 5.99 24.69 0.34
N LYS A 155 5.01 24.60 1.22
CA LYS A 155 3.75 25.36 1.08
C LYS A 155 3.86 26.74 1.72
#